data_d474717fb6a425240b026feefea21abb
#
_entry.id   d474717fb6a425240b026feefea21abb
#
_cell.length_a   1.000
_cell.length_b   1.000
_cell.length_c   1.000
_cell.angle_alpha   90.00
_cell.angle_beta   90.00
_cell.angle_gamma   90.00
#
_symmetry.space_group_name_H-M   'P 1'
#
loop_
_entity.id
_entity.type
_entity.pdbx_description
1 polymer ?
#
loop_
_entity_poly.entity_id
_entity_poly.type
_entity_poly.pdbx_seq_one_letter_code
_entity_poly.pdbx_strand_id
1 'polypeptide(L)'
;MNLNCAILHADPEIAGRLEEYIDKVPFLSLHGKYGNPLEALKDYYETKVEVYFIGIYPVEEGEINGMDFCRLLSSSTRVIFITDTDRYAAECFRLDALDYLMDGLNFSTFFQSVSKAARWFSLQDAGTSAPKQRQGPEEVPKVIYMRCDNRIMRLDLERINYIEGMGDYVKIFCKDAPKPILTYCRSAP
;
A
#
# COMPACT_ATOMS: atom_id res chain seq x y z
N MET A 1 -12.25 -3.63 14.07
CA MET A 1 -12.27 -2.83 12.83
C MET A 1 -12.91 -3.69 11.77
N ASN A 2 -13.88 -3.19 11.04
CA ASN A 2 -14.50 -3.84 9.89
C ASN A 2 -14.31 -2.93 8.69
N LEU A 3 -13.80 -3.46 7.57
CA LEU A 3 -13.52 -2.70 6.35
C LEU A 3 -14.62 -2.97 5.33
N ASN A 4 -15.30 -1.92 4.88
CA ASN A 4 -16.22 -2.02 3.76
C ASN A 4 -15.42 -2.15 2.47
N CYS A 5 -15.68 -3.21 1.73
CA CYS A 5 -15.01 -3.45 0.46
C CYS A 5 -16.00 -3.60 -0.69
N ALA A 6 -15.53 -3.40 -1.91
CA ALA A 6 -16.29 -3.60 -3.12
C ALA A 6 -15.45 -4.28 -4.20
N ILE A 7 -16.12 -4.96 -5.11
CA ILE A 7 -15.52 -5.65 -6.24
C ILE A 7 -15.92 -4.92 -7.51
N LEU A 8 -14.93 -4.55 -8.31
CA LEU A 8 -15.11 -4.05 -9.68
C LEU A 8 -14.39 -5.00 -10.64
N HIS A 9 -15.12 -5.93 -11.24
CA HIS A 9 -14.55 -6.93 -12.13
C HIS A 9 -15.55 -7.37 -13.20
N ALA A 10 -15.13 -7.34 -14.49
CA ALA A 10 -16.01 -7.72 -15.60
C ALA A 10 -16.30 -9.23 -15.65
N ASP A 11 -15.34 -10.06 -15.20
CA ASP A 11 -15.53 -11.50 -15.13
C ASP A 11 -16.31 -11.90 -13.87
N PRO A 12 -17.54 -12.47 -14.04
CA PRO A 12 -18.39 -12.85 -12.91
C PRO A 12 -17.83 -14.04 -12.12
N GLU A 13 -17.02 -14.91 -12.73
CA GLU A 13 -16.39 -16.05 -12.05
C GLU A 13 -15.32 -15.55 -11.04
N ILE A 14 -14.49 -14.61 -11.47
CA ILE A 14 -13.48 -14.01 -10.60
C ILE A 14 -14.17 -13.19 -9.49
N ALA A 15 -15.19 -12.42 -9.84
CA ALA A 15 -15.98 -11.66 -8.85
C ALA A 15 -16.64 -12.58 -7.82
N GLY A 16 -17.20 -13.73 -8.23
CA GLY A 16 -17.78 -14.73 -7.33
C GLY A 16 -16.75 -15.36 -6.41
N ARG A 17 -15.55 -15.67 -6.93
CA ARG A 17 -14.44 -16.21 -6.12
C ARG A 17 -13.94 -15.21 -5.07
N LEU A 18 -13.86 -13.94 -5.43
CA LEU A 18 -13.52 -12.87 -4.49
C LEU A 18 -14.55 -12.75 -3.38
N GLU A 19 -15.83 -12.79 -3.70
CA GLU A 19 -16.92 -12.79 -2.73
C GLU A 19 -16.80 -13.92 -1.74
N GLU A 20 -16.58 -15.16 -2.21
CA GLU A 20 -16.34 -16.33 -1.34
C GLU A 20 -15.12 -16.14 -0.41
N TYR A 21 -14.09 -15.44 -0.87
CA TYR A 21 -12.93 -15.15 -0.04
C TYR A 21 -13.19 -14.05 0.97
N ILE A 22 -13.93 -13.02 0.60
CA ILE A 22 -14.37 -11.94 1.49
C ILE A 22 -15.20 -12.50 2.63
N ASP A 23 -16.15 -13.39 2.34
CA ASP A 23 -17.03 -14.02 3.35
C ASP A 23 -16.26 -14.85 4.39
N LYS A 24 -15.07 -15.35 4.02
CA LYS A 24 -14.19 -16.08 4.95
C LYS A 24 -13.36 -15.18 5.86
N VAL A 25 -13.34 -13.85 5.62
CA VAL A 25 -12.50 -12.90 6.35
C VAL A 25 -13.35 -12.04 7.28
N PRO A 26 -13.29 -12.24 8.61
CA PRO A 26 -14.25 -11.67 9.56
C PRO A 26 -14.15 -10.14 9.71
N PHE A 27 -13.12 -9.51 9.19
CA PHE A 27 -12.93 -8.06 9.22
C PHE A 27 -13.24 -7.36 7.90
N LEU A 28 -13.78 -8.08 6.90
CA LEU A 28 -14.27 -7.53 5.64
C LEU A 28 -15.80 -7.58 5.60
N SER A 29 -16.39 -6.58 4.96
CA SER A 29 -17.82 -6.52 4.66
C SER A 29 -17.99 -6.13 3.19
N LEU A 30 -18.53 -7.02 2.38
CA LEU A 30 -18.79 -6.73 0.98
C LEU A 30 -19.98 -5.79 0.86
N HIS A 31 -19.74 -4.61 0.29
CA HIS A 31 -20.78 -3.61 0.02
C HIS A 31 -21.44 -3.84 -1.34
N GLY A 32 -20.64 -4.06 -2.38
CA GLY A 32 -21.18 -4.23 -3.74
C GLY A 32 -20.24 -4.95 -4.70
N LYS A 33 -20.85 -5.42 -5.79
CA LYS A 33 -20.16 -6.00 -6.95
C LYS A 33 -20.58 -5.27 -8.21
N TYR A 34 -19.64 -4.83 -9.00
CA TYR A 34 -19.84 -4.02 -10.20
C TYR A 34 -19.12 -4.66 -11.38
N GLY A 35 -19.84 -4.77 -12.50
CA GLY A 35 -19.28 -5.28 -13.77
C GLY A 35 -18.52 -4.22 -14.55
N ASN A 36 -18.79 -2.95 -14.29
CA ASN A 36 -18.14 -1.84 -14.98
C ASN A 36 -17.88 -0.63 -14.05
N PRO A 37 -16.91 0.23 -14.41
CA PRO A 37 -16.51 1.36 -13.58
C PRO A 37 -17.59 2.43 -13.36
N LEU A 38 -18.51 2.61 -14.31
CA LEU A 38 -19.56 3.64 -14.20
C LEU A 38 -20.61 3.27 -13.13
N GLU A 39 -20.91 2.00 -12.98
CA GLU A 39 -21.78 1.52 -11.91
C GLU A 39 -21.13 1.70 -10.55
N ALA A 40 -19.86 1.30 -10.42
CA ALA A 40 -19.10 1.48 -9.21
C ALA A 40 -18.95 2.96 -8.81
N LEU A 41 -18.80 3.86 -9.81
CA LEU A 41 -18.64 5.28 -9.56
C LEU A 41 -19.93 5.94 -9.01
N LYS A 42 -21.10 5.51 -9.49
CA LYS A 42 -22.39 6.01 -8.96
C LYS A 42 -22.54 5.73 -7.47
N ASP A 43 -22.20 4.50 -7.07
CA ASP A 43 -22.33 4.07 -5.69
C ASP A 43 -21.21 4.61 -4.78
N TYR A 44 -20.03 4.85 -5.34
CA TYR A 44 -18.86 5.36 -4.60
C TYR A 44 -19.12 6.69 -3.87
N TYR A 45 -19.91 7.57 -4.46
CA TYR A 45 -20.25 8.87 -3.83
C TYR A 45 -21.34 8.77 -2.77
N GLU A 46 -22.10 7.70 -2.76
CA GLU A 46 -23.18 7.47 -1.80
C GLU A 46 -22.72 6.66 -0.59
N THR A 47 -21.71 5.81 -0.79
CA THR A 47 -21.27 4.86 0.23
C THR A 47 -19.76 4.92 0.44
N LYS A 48 -19.37 4.90 1.71
CA LYS A 48 -17.95 4.83 2.07
C LYS A 48 -17.42 3.41 1.86
N VAL A 49 -16.66 3.21 0.79
CA VAL A 49 -15.90 1.98 0.52
C VAL A 49 -14.42 2.23 0.85
N GLU A 50 -13.84 1.38 1.68
CA GLU A 50 -12.46 1.51 2.13
C GLU A 50 -11.49 0.75 1.22
N VAL A 51 -11.90 -0.41 0.71
CA VAL A 51 -11.06 -1.25 -0.15
C VAL A 51 -11.80 -1.65 -1.41
N TYR A 52 -11.23 -1.35 -2.57
CA TYR A 52 -11.70 -1.86 -3.85
C TYR A 52 -10.79 -2.98 -4.36
N PHE A 53 -11.40 -4.08 -4.80
CA PHE A 53 -10.78 -5.11 -5.62
C PHE A 53 -11.10 -4.81 -7.08
N ILE A 54 -10.09 -4.39 -7.86
CA ILE A 54 -10.30 -3.89 -9.21
C ILE A 54 -9.63 -4.81 -10.23
N GLY A 55 -10.44 -5.34 -11.14
CA GLY A 55 -9.96 -6.05 -12.31
C GLY A 55 -9.34 -5.10 -13.36
N ILE A 56 -8.21 -5.50 -13.93
CA ILE A 56 -7.62 -4.83 -15.08
C ILE A 56 -7.82 -5.70 -16.31
N TYR A 57 -8.55 -5.18 -17.26
CA TYR A 57 -8.82 -5.81 -18.53
C TYR A 57 -8.85 -4.75 -19.65
N PRO A 58 -8.57 -5.15 -20.90
CA PRO A 58 -8.70 -4.25 -22.04
C PRO A 58 -10.14 -3.76 -22.18
N VAL A 59 -10.31 -2.48 -22.45
CA VAL A 59 -11.60 -1.83 -22.74
C VAL A 59 -11.55 -1.20 -24.11
N GLU A 60 -12.70 -0.89 -24.71
CA GLU A 60 -12.79 -0.18 -25.97
C GLU A 60 -12.30 1.27 -25.83
N GLU A 61 -11.91 1.88 -26.96
CA GLU A 61 -11.43 3.26 -26.99
C GLU A 61 -12.53 4.23 -26.51
N GLY A 62 -12.23 5.02 -25.50
CA GLY A 62 -13.18 5.95 -24.88
C GLY A 62 -13.94 5.40 -23.67
N GLU A 63 -13.78 4.15 -23.32
CA GLU A 63 -14.33 3.57 -22.10
C GLU A 63 -13.39 3.77 -20.89
N ILE A 64 -13.99 3.91 -19.72
CA ILE A 64 -13.25 4.01 -18.44
C ILE A 64 -12.84 2.59 -18.02
N ASN A 65 -11.56 2.37 -17.83
CA ASN A 65 -11.02 1.11 -17.30
C ASN A 65 -10.85 1.16 -15.77
N GLY A 66 -10.45 0.03 -15.18
CA GLY A 66 -10.23 -0.07 -13.74
C GLY A 66 -9.14 0.86 -13.19
N MET A 67 -8.11 1.17 -13.98
CA MET A 67 -7.06 2.12 -13.57
C MET A 67 -7.57 3.57 -13.62
N ASP A 68 -8.40 3.92 -14.61
CA ASP A 68 -9.05 5.24 -14.69
C ASP A 68 -9.99 5.44 -13.51
N PHE A 69 -10.77 4.42 -13.15
CA PHE A 69 -11.60 4.43 -11.95
C PHE A 69 -10.74 4.65 -10.69
N CYS A 70 -9.61 3.96 -10.55
CA CYS A 70 -8.70 4.15 -9.42
C CYS A 70 -8.23 5.59 -9.27
N ARG A 71 -7.98 6.32 -10.38
CA ARG A 71 -7.57 7.74 -10.36
C ARG A 71 -8.65 8.67 -9.82
N LEU A 72 -9.91 8.26 -9.87
CA LEU A 72 -11.05 9.04 -9.37
C LEU A 72 -11.31 8.83 -7.87
N LEU A 73 -10.72 7.78 -7.27
CA LEU A 73 -10.91 7.48 -5.86
C LEU A 73 -10.12 8.44 -4.95
N SER A 74 -10.63 8.66 -3.76
CA SER A 74 -9.93 9.45 -2.75
C SER A 74 -8.73 8.70 -2.17
N SER A 75 -7.76 9.42 -1.62
CA SER A 75 -6.60 8.83 -0.95
C SER A 75 -6.94 8.01 0.30
N SER A 76 -8.16 8.13 0.82
CA SER A 76 -8.65 7.32 1.93
C SER A 76 -9.14 5.93 1.50
N THR A 77 -9.35 5.72 0.21
CA THR A 77 -9.73 4.42 -0.36
C THR A 77 -8.48 3.69 -0.85
N ARG A 78 -8.37 2.41 -0.58
CA ARG A 78 -7.25 1.58 -1.03
C ARG A 78 -7.69 0.61 -2.11
N VAL A 79 -6.78 0.35 -3.05
CA VAL A 79 -7.04 -0.50 -4.20
C VAL A 79 -6.11 -1.71 -4.19
N ILE A 80 -6.68 -2.86 -4.45
CA ILE A 80 -5.99 -4.11 -4.74
C ILE A 80 -6.37 -4.48 -6.18
N PHE A 81 -5.39 -4.45 -7.08
CA PHE A 81 -5.63 -4.82 -8.47
C PHE A 81 -5.57 -6.34 -8.67
N ILE A 82 -6.40 -6.82 -9.58
CA ILE A 82 -6.50 -8.23 -9.96
C ILE A 82 -6.40 -8.33 -11.47
N THR A 83 -5.50 -9.17 -11.96
CA THR A 83 -5.20 -9.28 -13.38
C THR A 83 -4.53 -10.61 -13.71
N ASP A 84 -4.53 -10.97 -14.97
CA ASP A 84 -3.86 -12.14 -15.54
C ASP A 84 -2.45 -11.85 -16.07
N THR A 85 -1.99 -10.61 -16.02
CA THR A 85 -0.72 -10.18 -16.60
C THR A 85 0.07 -9.26 -15.65
N ASP A 86 1.38 -9.26 -15.75
CA ASP A 86 2.28 -8.36 -15.02
C ASP A 86 2.47 -6.99 -15.70
N ARG A 87 1.93 -6.85 -16.92
CA ARG A 87 2.12 -5.68 -17.78
C ARG A 87 1.79 -4.34 -17.10
N TYR A 88 0.80 -4.33 -16.23
CA TYR A 88 0.30 -3.10 -15.59
C TYR A 88 0.89 -2.83 -14.21
N ALA A 89 1.77 -3.70 -13.71
CA ALA A 89 2.30 -3.61 -12.34
C ALA A 89 2.98 -2.26 -12.04
N ALA A 90 3.77 -1.75 -12.99
CA ALA A 90 4.46 -0.47 -12.82
C ALA A 90 3.49 0.73 -12.77
N GLU A 91 2.38 0.68 -13.51
CA GLU A 91 1.35 1.72 -13.47
C GLU A 91 0.52 1.65 -12.20
N CYS A 92 0.13 0.46 -11.77
CA CYS A 92 -0.57 0.25 -10.50
C CYS A 92 0.25 0.74 -9.31
N PHE A 93 1.57 0.56 -9.35
CA PHE A 93 2.47 1.12 -8.34
C PHE A 93 2.42 2.66 -8.30
N ARG A 94 2.37 3.33 -9.47
CA ARG A 94 2.23 4.79 -9.56
C ARG A 94 0.88 5.31 -9.07
N LEU A 95 -0.15 4.45 -9.08
CA LEU A 95 -1.47 4.74 -8.56
C LEU A 95 -1.59 4.48 -7.05
N ASP A 96 -0.48 4.23 -6.37
CA ASP A 96 -0.44 3.92 -4.93
C ASP A 96 -1.32 2.72 -4.56
N ALA A 97 -1.37 1.71 -5.45
CA ALA A 97 -2.09 0.48 -5.18
C ALA A 97 -1.52 -0.20 -3.93
N LEU A 98 -2.42 -0.71 -3.10
CA LEU A 98 -2.03 -1.43 -1.89
C LEU A 98 -1.38 -2.77 -2.22
N ASP A 99 -1.90 -3.45 -3.24
CA ASP A 99 -1.36 -4.71 -3.73
C ASP A 99 -1.77 -4.97 -5.20
N TYR A 100 -1.12 -5.98 -5.79
CA TYR A 100 -1.34 -6.42 -7.15
C TYR A 100 -1.34 -7.94 -7.18
N LEU A 101 -2.51 -8.53 -7.44
CA LEU A 101 -2.72 -9.97 -7.45
C LEU A 101 -2.80 -10.46 -8.88
N MET A 102 -1.89 -11.35 -9.24
CA MET A 102 -1.87 -12.01 -10.54
C MET A 102 -2.66 -13.32 -10.51
N ASP A 103 -2.85 -13.89 -11.70
CA ASP A 103 -3.53 -15.15 -11.95
C ASP A 103 -3.18 -16.27 -10.97
N GLY A 104 -4.20 -17.07 -10.68
CA GLY A 104 -4.13 -18.05 -9.62
C GLY A 104 -4.58 -17.51 -8.28
N LEU A 105 -5.54 -16.56 -8.30
CA LEU A 105 -6.16 -16.03 -7.08
C LEU A 105 -6.48 -17.17 -6.11
N ASN A 106 -5.62 -17.35 -5.11
CA ASN A 106 -5.83 -18.30 -4.04
C ASN A 106 -6.08 -17.55 -2.72
N PHE A 107 -6.73 -18.23 -1.80
CA PHE A 107 -7.11 -17.61 -0.53
C PHE A 107 -5.90 -17.09 0.27
N SER A 108 -4.73 -17.74 0.19
CA SER A 108 -3.54 -17.33 0.94
C SER A 108 -3.02 -15.96 0.46
N THR A 109 -2.87 -15.78 -0.86
CA THR A 109 -2.42 -14.48 -1.42
C THR A 109 -3.45 -13.39 -1.21
N PHE A 110 -4.74 -13.70 -1.36
CA PHE A 110 -5.83 -12.79 -1.04
C PHE A 110 -5.78 -12.37 0.44
N PHE A 111 -5.66 -13.31 1.37
CA PHE A 111 -5.62 -13.03 2.80
C PHE A 111 -4.41 -12.17 3.19
N GLN A 112 -3.24 -12.40 2.58
CA GLN A 112 -2.07 -11.55 2.78
C GLN A 112 -2.33 -10.11 2.34
N SER A 113 -2.98 -9.94 1.19
CA SER A 113 -3.31 -8.63 0.63
C SER A 113 -4.29 -7.85 1.50
N VAL A 114 -5.38 -8.48 1.94
CA VAL A 114 -6.36 -7.82 2.82
C VAL A 114 -5.82 -7.57 4.23
N SER A 115 -4.86 -8.37 4.69
CA SER A 115 -4.13 -8.12 5.93
C SER A 115 -3.26 -6.86 5.86
N LYS A 116 -2.68 -6.56 4.67
CA LYS A 116 -2.01 -5.27 4.43
C LYS A 116 -3.00 -4.12 4.54
N ALA A 117 -4.22 -4.28 3.98
CA ALA A 117 -5.27 -3.28 4.08
C ALA A 117 -5.66 -3.02 5.54
N ALA A 118 -5.95 -4.06 6.31
CA ALA A 118 -6.31 -3.94 7.72
C ALA A 118 -5.22 -3.22 8.53
N ARG A 119 -3.95 -3.55 8.29
CA ARG A 119 -2.82 -2.88 8.93
C ARG A 119 -2.73 -1.41 8.55
N TRP A 120 -2.92 -1.08 7.27
CA TRP A 120 -2.86 0.29 6.78
C TRP A 120 -3.93 1.15 7.46
N PHE A 121 -5.19 0.71 7.48
CA PHE A 121 -6.29 1.43 8.13
C PHE A 121 -6.12 1.53 9.65
N SER A 122 -5.61 0.48 10.31
CA SER A 122 -5.32 0.53 11.75
C SER A 122 -4.28 1.59 12.12
N LEU A 123 -3.30 1.82 11.26
CA LEU A 123 -2.29 2.88 11.45
C LEU A 123 -2.87 4.27 11.22
N GLN A 124 -3.81 4.41 10.29
CA GLN A 124 -4.51 5.68 10.04
C GLN A 124 -5.44 6.04 11.21
N ASP A 125 -6.19 5.09 11.73
CA ASP A 125 -7.08 5.30 12.90
C ASP A 125 -6.25 5.65 14.15
N ALA A 126 -5.08 5.09 14.32
CA ALA A 126 -4.16 5.46 15.39
C ALA A 126 -3.62 6.89 15.23
N GLY A 127 -3.51 7.40 13.99
CA GLY A 127 -3.13 8.78 13.68
C GLY A 127 -4.26 9.80 13.83
N THR A 128 -5.53 9.38 13.72
CA THR A 128 -6.71 10.25 13.88
C THR A 128 -7.29 10.28 15.30
N SER A 129 -7.05 9.26 16.08
CA SER A 129 -7.24 9.31 17.53
C SER A 129 -6.06 10.09 18.09
N ALA A 130 -6.17 11.40 18.19
CA ALA A 130 -5.24 12.17 18.97
C ALA A 130 -5.11 11.49 20.34
N PRO A 131 -3.97 10.95 20.73
CA PRO A 131 -3.80 10.53 22.09
C PRO A 131 -3.92 11.81 22.90
N LYS A 132 -4.90 11.86 23.83
CA LYS A 132 -4.88 12.82 24.89
C LYS A 132 -3.42 12.93 25.35
N GLN A 133 -2.85 14.09 25.10
CA GLN A 133 -1.62 14.62 25.64
C GLN A 133 -0.91 13.66 26.63
N ARG A 134 -0.03 12.82 26.12
CA ARG A 134 1.20 12.57 26.84
C ARG A 134 2.15 13.67 26.37
N GLN A 135 2.17 14.77 27.11
CA GLN A 135 3.25 15.73 27.07
C GLN A 135 4.52 15.01 27.57
N GLY A 136 5.22 14.45 26.61
CA GLY A 136 6.59 14.04 26.71
C GLY A 136 7.19 14.32 25.35
N PRO A 137 8.44 14.72 25.23
CA PRO A 137 9.05 15.01 23.93
C PRO A 137 8.90 13.78 23.05
N GLU A 138 8.49 14.00 21.78
CA GLU A 138 8.50 12.96 20.75
C GLU A 138 9.84 12.23 20.82
N GLU A 139 9.84 10.99 21.28
CA GLU A 139 11.04 10.17 21.18
C GLU A 139 11.23 9.87 19.68
N VAL A 140 12.00 10.70 19.04
CA VAL A 140 12.57 10.44 17.72
C VAL A 140 13.24 9.06 17.82
N PRO A 141 12.98 8.13 16.89
CA PRO A 141 13.61 6.81 16.95
C PRO A 141 15.12 7.01 17.05
N LYS A 142 15.68 6.67 18.20
CA LYS A 142 17.09 6.91 18.50
C LYS A 142 18.04 6.03 17.68
N VAL A 143 17.47 5.08 16.95
CA VAL A 143 18.24 4.04 16.25
C VAL A 143 17.68 3.83 14.85
N ILE A 144 18.57 3.78 13.86
CA ILE A 144 18.29 3.35 12.50
C ILE A 144 19.07 2.08 12.16
N TYR A 145 18.51 1.28 11.25
CA TYR A 145 19.18 0.12 10.68
C TYR A 145 19.52 0.42 9.23
N MET A 146 20.78 0.28 8.86
CA MET A 146 21.27 0.56 7.53
C MET A 146 22.14 -0.56 6.99
N ARG A 147 22.18 -0.70 5.66
CA ARG A 147 22.99 -1.71 5.00
C ARG A 147 24.35 -1.11 4.63
N CYS A 148 25.42 -1.62 5.24
CA CYS A 148 26.79 -1.27 4.91
C CYS A 148 27.56 -2.55 4.57
N ASP A 149 28.28 -2.59 3.45
CA ASP A 149 29.14 -3.71 3.04
C ASP A 149 28.48 -5.09 3.23
N ASN A 150 27.27 -5.24 2.70
CA ASN A 150 26.47 -6.47 2.76
C ASN A 150 26.05 -6.93 4.17
N ARG A 151 26.17 -6.06 5.18
CA ARG A 151 25.73 -6.30 6.57
C ARG A 151 24.71 -5.25 6.99
N ILE A 152 23.76 -5.66 7.83
CA ILE A 152 22.84 -4.71 8.48
C ILE A 152 23.54 -4.20 9.74
N MET A 153 23.74 -2.88 9.80
CA MET A 153 24.32 -2.20 10.95
C MET A 153 23.23 -1.40 11.68
N ARG A 154 23.22 -1.54 12.99
CA ARG A 154 22.42 -0.69 13.87
C ARG A 154 23.20 0.59 14.15
N LEU A 155 22.62 1.75 13.86
CA LEU A 155 23.22 3.05 14.09
C LEU A 155 22.35 3.88 15.05
N ASP A 156 22.95 4.38 16.10
CA ASP A 156 22.31 5.29 17.04
C ASP A 156 22.42 6.72 16.50
N LEU A 157 21.28 7.41 16.36
CA LEU A 157 21.23 8.76 15.80
C LEU A 157 21.96 9.78 16.68
N GLU A 158 21.98 9.58 17.99
CA GLU A 158 22.70 10.47 18.94
C GLU A 158 24.23 10.41 18.77
N ARG A 159 24.73 9.34 18.13
CA ARG A 159 26.16 9.15 17.83
C ARG A 159 26.60 9.79 16.52
N ILE A 160 25.68 10.25 15.68
CA ILE A 160 26.00 10.89 14.41
C ILE A 160 26.42 12.33 14.66
N ASN A 161 27.59 12.72 14.16
CA ASN A 161 28.04 14.11 14.16
C ASN A 161 27.50 14.86 12.94
N TYR A 162 27.74 14.30 11.74
CA TYR A 162 27.25 14.85 10.48
C TYR A 162 27.25 13.77 9.39
N ILE A 163 26.57 14.07 8.30
CA ILE A 163 26.43 13.20 7.14
C ILE A 163 26.89 13.99 5.92
N GLU A 164 27.72 13.37 5.09
CA GLU A 164 28.24 13.94 3.84
C GLU A 164 27.78 13.10 2.65
N GLY A 165 27.11 13.74 1.68
CA GLY A 165 26.74 13.11 0.43
C GLY A 165 27.92 13.07 -0.55
N MET A 166 28.11 11.93 -1.22
CA MET A 166 29.16 11.73 -2.21
C MET A 166 28.61 10.92 -3.40
N GLY A 167 27.87 11.58 -4.28
CA GLY A 167 27.17 10.93 -5.40
C GLY A 167 26.16 9.90 -4.89
N ASP A 168 26.32 8.63 -5.32
CA ASP A 168 25.46 7.53 -4.90
C ASP A 168 25.78 6.97 -3.49
N TYR A 169 26.75 7.57 -2.80
CA TYR A 169 27.20 7.15 -1.47
C TYR A 169 27.00 8.25 -0.44
N VAL A 170 26.84 7.82 0.79
CA VAL A 170 26.74 8.70 1.94
C VAL A 170 27.80 8.28 2.97
N LYS A 171 28.58 9.24 3.46
CA LYS A 171 29.50 9.08 4.57
C LYS A 171 28.85 9.56 5.86
N ILE A 172 28.81 8.70 6.86
CA ILE A 172 28.27 9.03 8.17
C ILE A 172 29.42 9.09 9.16
N PHE A 173 29.62 10.25 9.74
CA PHE A 173 30.64 10.51 10.74
C PHE A 173 30.03 10.39 12.13
N CYS A 174 30.53 9.44 12.92
CA CYS A 174 30.08 9.19 14.29
C CYS A 174 31.09 9.70 15.32
N LYS A 175 30.59 10.10 16.49
CA LYS A 175 31.39 10.66 17.60
C LYS A 175 32.52 9.74 18.06
N ASP A 176 32.24 8.44 18.04
CA ASP A 176 33.13 7.41 18.63
C ASP A 176 33.81 6.53 17.59
N ALA A 177 33.76 6.89 16.32
CA ALA A 177 34.36 6.12 15.25
C ALA A 177 35.43 6.93 14.52
N PRO A 178 36.69 6.42 14.43
CA PRO A 178 37.78 7.14 13.77
C PRO A 178 37.66 7.20 12.26
N LYS A 179 36.78 6.38 11.66
CA LYS A 179 36.50 6.34 10.21
C LYS A 179 35.00 6.49 9.96
N PRO A 180 34.61 7.20 8.88
CA PRO A 180 33.21 7.30 8.49
C PRO A 180 32.66 5.95 8.05
N ILE A 181 31.38 5.74 8.30
CA ILE A 181 30.61 4.63 7.76
C ILE A 181 30.18 5.02 6.35
N LEU A 182 30.53 4.20 5.36
CA LEU A 182 30.12 4.41 3.98
C LEU A 182 28.91 3.54 3.66
N THR A 183 27.84 4.14 3.18
CA THR A 183 26.64 3.42 2.75
C THR A 183 26.19 3.89 1.38
N TYR A 184 25.60 2.96 0.61
CA TYR A 184 25.01 3.27 -0.70
C TYR A 184 23.62 3.86 -0.49
N CYS A 185 23.40 5.05 -1.02
CA CYS A 185 22.09 5.71 -1.00
C CYS A 185 21.75 6.11 -2.44
N ARG A 186 20.87 5.34 -3.09
CA ARG A 186 20.38 5.69 -4.40
C ARG A 186 19.47 6.90 -4.25
N SER A 187 19.89 8.07 -4.70
CA SER A 187 18.97 9.19 -4.88
C SER A 187 17.90 8.76 -5.86
N ALA A 188 16.63 8.86 -5.44
CA ALA A 188 15.51 8.72 -6.35
C ALA A 188 15.59 9.83 -7.41
N PRO A 189 15.29 9.49 -8.69
CA PRO A 189 15.27 10.49 -9.77
C PRO A 189 14.20 11.54 -9.56
#